data_2cb9613eff5ee81e98d26b03d02641e1
#
_entry.id   2cb9613eff5ee81e98d26b03d02641e1
#
_cell.length_a   1.000
_cell.length_b   1.000
_cell.length_c   1.000
_cell.angle_alpha   90.00
_cell.angle_beta   90.00
_cell.angle_gamma   90.00
#
_symmetry.space_group_name_H-M   'P 1'
#
loop_
_entity.id
_entity.type
_entity.pdbx_description
1 polymer ?
#
loop_
_entity_poly.entity_id
_entity_poly.type
_entity_poly.pdbx_seq_one_letter_code
_entity_poly.pdbx_strand_id
1 'polypeptide(L)' 'MRAVAIIIGLAFAAVAVVYWTMQADALPSFLPGFEAGSTVVHVKHGIAAAVAAVLFFAFGWYTGRARA' A
#
# COMPACT_ATOMS: atom_id res chain seq x y z
N MET A 1 16.34 -3.89 -10.39
CA MET A 1 14.87 -3.70 -10.37
C MET A 1 14.18 -4.49 -9.27
N ARG A 2 14.66 -5.67 -8.93
CA ARG A 2 14.04 -6.50 -7.88
C ARG A 2 13.95 -5.77 -6.54
N ALA A 3 15.05 -5.18 -6.09
CA ALA A 3 15.07 -4.49 -4.80
C ALA A 3 14.13 -3.29 -4.80
N VAL A 4 14.09 -2.54 -5.90
CA VAL A 4 13.19 -1.38 -6.03
C VAL A 4 11.74 -1.84 -5.99
N ALA A 5 11.39 -2.91 -6.70
CA ALA A 5 10.02 -3.42 -6.73
C ALA A 5 9.58 -3.87 -5.33
N ILE A 6 10.44 -4.56 -4.60
CA ILE A 6 10.13 -5.03 -3.24
C ILE A 6 9.98 -3.85 -2.28
N ILE A 7 10.84 -2.85 -2.38
CA ILE A 7 10.74 -1.65 -1.53
C ILE A 7 9.43 -0.92 -1.78
N ILE A 8 9.05 -0.74 -3.04
CA ILE A 8 7.77 -0.10 -3.39
C ILE A 8 6.60 -0.95 -2.88
N GLY A 9 6.68 -2.27 -3.02
CA GLY A 9 5.66 -3.18 -2.50
C GLY A 9 5.50 -3.05 -1.00
N LEU A 10 6.59 -2.95 -0.25
CA LEU A 10 6.56 -2.76 1.20
C LEU A 10 5.90 -1.42 1.56
N ALA A 11 6.17 -0.37 0.80
CA ALA A 11 5.55 0.93 1.02
C ALA A 11 4.02 0.85 0.82
N PHE A 12 3.56 0.18 -0.23
CA PHE A 12 2.12 -0.02 -0.45
C PHE A 12 1.50 -0.90 0.63
N ALA A 13 2.20 -1.92 1.10
CA ALA A 13 1.71 -2.76 2.19
C ALA A 13 1.52 -1.94 3.48
N ALA A 14 2.46 -1.06 3.80
CA ALA A 14 2.34 -0.17 4.95
C ALA A 14 1.15 0.78 4.81
N VAL A 15 0.94 1.34 3.61
CA VAL A 15 -0.21 2.20 3.33
C VAL A 15 -1.52 1.42 3.50
N ALA A 16 -1.57 0.17 3.04
CA ALA A 16 -2.76 -0.66 3.20
C ALA A 16 -3.12 -0.85 4.67
N VAL A 17 -2.12 -1.14 5.52
CA VAL A 17 -2.34 -1.29 6.96
C VAL A 17 -2.87 0.01 7.56
N VAL A 18 -2.32 1.15 7.16
CA VAL A 18 -2.76 2.46 7.64
C VAL A 18 -4.24 2.67 7.28
N TYR A 19 -4.64 2.41 6.04
CA TYR A 19 -6.03 2.58 5.64
C TYR A 19 -6.99 1.65 6.37
N TRP A 20 -6.54 0.45 6.73
CA TRP A 20 -7.41 -0.52 7.41
C TRP A 20 -7.52 -0.30 8.91
N THR A 21 -6.55 0.36 9.51
CA THR A 21 -6.47 0.50 10.97
C THR A 21 -6.77 1.91 11.46
N MET A 22 -6.76 2.92 10.57
CA MET A 22 -6.94 4.31 10.96
C MET A 22 -8.19 4.90 10.31
N GLN A 23 -8.90 5.73 11.07
CA GLN A 23 -10.02 6.51 10.56
C GLN A 23 -9.52 7.59 9.61
N ALA A 24 -10.40 8.08 8.74
CA ALA A 24 -10.02 9.06 7.72
C ALA A 24 -9.44 10.35 8.32
N ASP A 25 -9.92 10.78 9.49
CA ASP A 25 -9.41 11.97 10.15
C ASP A 25 -8.05 11.75 10.84
N ALA A 26 -7.69 10.49 11.10
CA ALA A 26 -6.41 10.13 11.69
C ALA A 26 -5.33 9.86 10.65
N LEU A 27 -5.68 9.77 9.37
CA LEU A 27 -4.71 9.57 8.29
C LEU A 27 -3.80 10.79 8.16
N PRO A 28 -2.52 10.60 7.75
CA PRO A 28 -1.70 11.74 7.37
C PRO A 28 -2.40 12.56 6.29
N SER A 29 -2.35 13.88 6.41
CA SER A 29 -3.10 14.77 5.52
C SER A 29 -2.67 14.68 4.06
N PHE A 30 -1.47 14.16 3.79
CA PHE A 30 -0.99 14.00 2.42
C PHE A 30 -1.53 12.75 1.73
N LEU A 31 -2.16 11.82 2.46
CA LEU A 31 -2.71 10.62 1.85
C LEU A 31 -4.08 10.87 1.23
N PRO A 32 -4.35 10.29 0.06
CA PRO A 32 -5.70 10.31 -0.49
C PRO A 32 -6.69 9.67 0.49
N GLY A 33 -7.86 10.22 0.59
CA GLY A 33 -8.90 9.72 1.49
C GLY A 33 -8.91 10.37 2.85
N PHE A 34 -7.93 11.23 3.17
CA PHE A 34 -7.96 12.00 4.40
C PHE A 34 -9.20 12.91 4.41
N GLU A 35 -9.96 12.85 5.49
CA GLU A 35 -11.14 13.68 5.68
C GLU A 35 -11.19 14.13 7.13
N ALA A 36 -11.00 15.42 7.37
CA ALA A 36 -11.01 15.98 8.72
C ALA A 36 -12.37 15.72 9.39
N GLY A 37 -12.33 15.16 10.59
CA GLY A 37 -13.53 14.87 11.37
C GLY A 37 -14.29 13.62 10.94
N SER A 38 -13.83 12.89 9.93
CA SER A 38 -14.47 11.64 9.51
C SER A 38 -13.98 10.45 10.32
N THR A 39 -14.91 9.62 10.76
CA THR A 39 -14.58 8.37 11.48
C THR A 39 -14.58 7.14 10.58
N VAL A 40 -14.78 7.33 9.28
CA VAL A 40 -14.85 6.24 8.31
C VAL A 40 -13.45 5.67 8.06
N VAL A 41 -13.35 4.35 7.99
CA VAL A 41 -12.14 3.65 7.56
C VAL A 41 -12.26 3.35 6.07
N HIS A 42 -11.26 3.75 5.30
CA HIS A 42 -11.27 3.56 3.85
C HIS A 42 -10.76 2.16 3.48
N VAL A 43 -11.60 1.15 3.67
CA VAL A 43 -11.26 -0.24 3.36
C VAL A 43 -10.89 -0.42 1.89
N LYS A 44 -11.62 0.26 0.99
CA LYS A 44 -11.36 0.15 -0.45
C LYS A 44 -9.99 0.69 -0.84
N HIS A 45 -9.56 1.79 -0.22
CA HIS A 45 -8.21 2.33 -0.44
C HIS A 45 -7.15 1.34 0.05
N GLY A 46 -7.38 0.70 1.19
CA GLY A 46 -6.49 -0.33 1.70
C GLY A 46 -6.40 -1.51 0.75
N ILE A 47 -7.52 -1.96 0.19
CA ILE A 47 -7.54 -3.06 -0.77
C ILE A 47 -6.75 -2.68 -2.02
N ALA A 48 -6.94 -1.47 -2.55
CA ALA A 48 -6.19 -1.00 -3.72
C ALA A 48 -4.68 -0.98 -3.45
N ALA A 49 -4.27 -0.49 -2.28
CA ALA A 49 -2.85 -0.48 -1.89
C ALA A 49 -2.31 -1.90 -1.72
N ALA A 50 -3.09 -2.81 -1.14
CA ALA A 50 -2.68 -4.20 -0.96
C ALA A 50 -2.50 -4.91 -2.31
N VAL A 51 -3.41 -4.68 -3.26
CA VAL A 51 -3.28 -5.23 -4.61
C VAL A 51 -2.01 -4.71 -5.29
N ALA A 52 -1.74 -3.41 -5.17
CA ALA A 52 -0.52 -2.82 -5.71
C ALA A 52 0.72 -3.46 -5.08
N ALA A 53 0.71 -3.68 -3.75
CA ALA A 53 1.81 -4.33 -3.05
C ALA A 53 2.07 -5.74 -3.59
N VAL A 54 1.01 -6.52 -3.77
CA VAL A 54 1.12 -7.89 -4.30
C VAL A 54 1.70 -7.88 -5.70
N LEU A 55 1.26 -6.94 -6.55
CA LEU A 55 1.79 -6.83 -7.91
C LEU A 55 3.28 -6.49 -7.92
N PHE A 56 3.72 -5.57 -7.06
CA PHE A 56 5.14 -5.25 -6.96
C PHE A 56 5.96 -6.39 -6.40
N PHE A 57 5.45 -7.11 -5.40
CA PHE A 57 6.13 -8.29 -4.88
C PHE A 57 6.23 -9.39 -5.93
N ALA A 58 5.16 -9.64 -6.68
CA ALA A 58 5.16 -10.64 -7.75
C ALA A 58 6.16 -10.26 -8.84
N PHE A 59 6.19 -8.98 -9.24
CA PHE A 59 7.15 -8.50 -10.22
C PHE A 59 8.59 -8.66 -9.73
N GLY A 60 8.85 -8.28 -8.48
CA GLY A 60 10.18 -8.42 -7.90
C GLY A 60 10.62 -9.87 -7.81
N TRP A 61 9.70 -10.77 -7.42
CA TRP A 61 9.98 -12.20 -7.38
C TRP A 61 10.26 -12.76 -8.77
N TYR A 62 9.42 -12.39 -9.74
CA TYR A 62 9.57 -12.85 -11.12
C TYR A 62 10.90 -12.41 -11.72
N THR A 63 11.24 -11.14 -11.58
CA THR A 63 12.51 -10.62 -12.14
C THR A 63 13.73 -11.22 -11.45
N GLY A 64 13.66 -11.45 -10.14
CA GLY A 64 14.73 -12.11 -9.41
C GLY A 64 14.90 -13.57 -9.86
N ARG A 65 13.78 -14.29 -10.05
CA ARG A 65 13.81 -15.67 -10.53
C ARG A 65 14.35 -15.77 -11.95
N ALA A 66 13.92 -14.87 -12.83
CA ALA A 66 14.33 -14.90 -14.24
C ALA A 66 15.83 -14.66 -14.41
N ARG A 67 16.46 -14.03 -13.44
CA ARG A 67 17.91 -13.71 -13.47
C ARG A 67 18.77 -14.74 -12.74
N ALA A 68 18.15 -15.66 -12.04
CA ALA A 68 18.87 -16.65 -11.24
C ALA A 68 19.57 -17.73 -12.11
#